data_da858d182a001e5e33010004a296b292
#
_entry.id   da858d182a001e5e33010004a296b292
#
_cell.length_a   1.000
_cell.length_b   1.000
_cell.length_c   1.000
_cell.angle_alpha   90.00
_cell.angle_beta   90.00
_cell.angle_gamma   90.00
#
_symmetry.space_group_name_H-M   'P 1'
#
loop_
_entity.id
_entity.type
_entity.pdbx_description
1 polymer ?
#
loop_
_entity_poly.entity_id
_entity_poly.type
_entity_poly.pdbx_seq_one_letter_code
_entity_poly.pdbx_strand_id
1 'polypeptide(L)'
;LAFKEYVEENSEGKITVNIYPNSQMGGDREQIEGVQEGSITMMTCGSAAQANFVNSAIVFDGPFAFQTEEQMEKVFADQEFIDALSAEYDKAGFHMMGLSSLGFRVTTANKEIRVPEDVKGLTIRTMENKYHMSLWKNLGANPTPLAFNELYTALQQGTVEAQENPLELVYAQKFYEQQKYVIETRHLPQNLVWIMNKNYYDSLPDDLKAVVDEGAKKAVEGSVSYYKENNAELEKKVTEAGVEIIDLTPEELAPFAEATASVWDEVKADCGETVYTAFMNALEASK
;
A
#
# COMPACT_ATOMS: atom_id res chain seq x y z
N LEU A 1 -10.15 13.78 4.61
CA LEU A 1 -10.81 15.06 4.92
C LEU A 1 -9.84 16.24 4.84
N ALA A 2 -8.61 16.15 5.42
CA ALA A 2 -7.63 17.24 5.47
C ALA A 2 -7.36 17.91 4.11
N PHE A 3 -7.21 17.13 3.03
CA PHE A 3 -7.07 17.66 1.67
C PHE A 3 -8.26 18.55 1.28
N LYS A 4 -9.49 18.02 1.45
CA LYS A 4 -10.72 18.74 1.09
C LYS A 4 -10.84 20.07 1.85
N GLU A 5 -10.70 20.00 3.16
CA GLU A 5 -10.83 21.19 4.03
C GLU A 5 -9.84 22.28 3.64
N TYR A 6 -8.57 21.90 3.48
CA TYR A 6 -7.53 22.84 3.12
C TYR A 6 -7.72 23.46 1.73
N VAL A 7 -7.99 22.60 0.72
CA VAL A 7 -8.09 23.06 -0.67
C VAL A 7 -9.32 23.94 -0.88
N GLU A 8 -10.48 23.57 -0.32
CA GLU A 8 -11.71 24.39 -0.43
C GLU A 8 -11.57 25.74 0.27
N GLU A 9 -10.93 25.78 1.44
CA GLU A 9 -10.69 27.01 2.19
C GLU A 9 -9.71 27.95 1.47
N ASN A 10 -8.61 27.41 0.96
CA ASN A 10 -7.50 28.22 0.43
C ASN A 10 -7.61 28.50 -1.08
N SER A 11 -8.51 27.83 -1.81
CA SER A 11 -8.78 28.13 -3.22
C SER A 11 -9.81 29.25 -3.43
N GLU A 12 -10.29 29.91 -2.36
CA GLU A 12 -11.33 30.92 -2.44
C GLU A 12 -12.60 30.41 -3.15
N GLY A 13 -12.91 29.12 -2.99
CA GLY A 13 -14.06 28.47 -3.62
C GLY A 13 -13.89 28.13 -5.11
N LYS A 14 -12.70 28.31 -5.67
CA LYS A 14 -12.41 27.94 -7.06
C LYS A 14 -12.29 26.43 -7.28
N ILE A 15 -11.96 25.67 -6.21
CA ILE A 15 -11.91 24.21 -6.23
C ILE A 15 -12.89 23.65 -5.23
N THR A 16 -13.72 22.71 -5.66
CA THR A 16 -14.62 21.92 -4.80
C THR A 16 -14.18 20.47 -4.83
N VAL A 17 -14.05 19.84 -3.67
CA VAL A 17 -13.61 18.45 -3.54
C VAL A 17 -14.77 17.55 -3.13
N ASN A 18 -15.16 16.63 -4.01
CA ASN A 18 -16.14 15.60 -3.71
C ASN A 18 -15.43 14.29 -3.38
N ILE A 19 -15.76 13.68 -2.25
CA ILE A 19 -15.13 12.45 -1.78
C ILE A 19 -16.08 11.27 -2.00
N TYR A 20 -15.56 10.21 -2.62
CA TYR A 20 -16.28 8.97 -2.92
C TYR A 20 -15.56 7.78 -2.24
N PRO A 21 -15.89 7.49 -0.96
CA PRO A 21 -15.22 6.43 -0.20
C PRO A 21 -15.74 5.04 -0.55
N ASN A 22 -15.06 4.00 0.00
CA ASN A 22 -15.54 2.61 -0.05
C ASN A 22 -15.81 2.09 -1.46
N SER A 23 -14.91 2.36 -2.38
CA SER A 23 -14.96 1.89 -3.77
C SER A 23 -16.25 2.27 -4.53
N GLN A 24 -16.89 3.39 -4.18
CA GLN A 24 -18.10 3.88 -4.88
C GLN A 24 -17.85 4.18 -6.37
N MET A 25 -16.59 4.41 -6.75
CA MET A 25 -16.17 4.67 -8.13
C MET A 25 -15.54 3.44 -8.79
N GLY A 26 -15.77 2.23 -8.27
CA GLY A 26 -15.17 0.99 -8.74
C GLY A 26 -14.03 0.49 -7.86
N GLY A 27 -13.38 -0.61 -8.24
CA GLY A 27 -12.17 -1.11 -7.60
C GLY A 27 -10.94 -0.24 -7.89
N ASP A 28 -9.79 -0.60 -7.32
CA ASP A 28 -8.55 0.20 -7.49
C ASP A 28 -8.20 0.37 -8.97
N ARG A 29 -8.31 -0.70 -9.76
CA ARG A 29 -7.96 -0.68 -11.18
C ARG A 29 -8.83 0.31 -11.96
N GLU A 30 -10.15 0.21 -11.83
CA GLU A 30 -11.10 1.10 -12.51
C GLU A 30 -10.88 2.57 -12.10
N GLN A 31 -10.55 2.80 -10.83
CA GLN A 31 -10.27 4.16 -10.34
C GLN A 31 -8.96 4.70 -10.91
N ILE A 32 -7.88 3.90 -10.98
CA ILE A 32 -6.59 4.31 -11.57
C ILE A 32 -6.77 4.62 -13.06
N GLU A 33 -7.48 3.76 -13.80
CA GLU A 33 -7.85 4.00 -15.20
C GLU A 33 -8.65 5.31 -15.33
N GLY A 34 -9.62 5.53 -14.44
CA GLY A 34 -10.39 6.77 -14.38
C GLY A 34 -9.56 8.02 -14.12
N VAL A 35 -8.53 7.93 -13.29
CA VAL A 35 -7.58 9.05 -13.09
C VAL A 35 -6.73 9.26 -14.33
N GLN A 36 -6.24 8.20 -14.97
CA GLN A 36 -5.42 8.31 -16.17
C GLN A 36 -6.20 8.95 -17.32
N GLU A 37 -7.47 8.59 -17.50
CA GLU A 37 -8.35 9.13 -18.53
C GLU A 37 -8.95 10.50 -18.17
N GLY A 38 -8.92 10.90 -16.90
CA GLY A 38 -9.44 12.18 -16.40
C GLY A 38 -10.92 12.18 -16.02
N SER A 39 -11.59 11.02 -15.96
CA SER A 39 -12.96 10.89 -15.43
C SER A 39 -12.98 10.96 -13.90
N ILE A 40 -11.88 10.60 -13.24
CA ILE A 40 -11.59 10.83 -11.82
C ILE A 40 -10.40 11.79 -11.75
N THR A 41 -10.53 12.83 -10.93
CA THR A 41 -9.47 13.84 -10.84
C THR A 41 -8.28 13.35 -10.03
N MET A 42 -8.54 12.65 -8.90
CA MET A 42 -7.53 12.25 -7.92
C MET A 42 -8.00 11.02 -7.16
N MET A 43 -7.04 10.17 -6.79
CA MET A 43 -7.29 9.05 -5.89
C MET A 43 -6.07 8.73 -5.04
N THR A 44 -6.24 7.82 -4.07
CA THR A 44 -5.15 7.21 -3.33
C THR A 44 -5.41 5.72 -3.13
N CYS A 45 -4.39 4.92 -3.34
CA CYS A 45 -4.38 3.49 -3.01
C CYS A 45 -2.93 3.01 -2.79
N GLY A 46 -2.77 1.76 -2.41
CA GLY A 46 -1.45 1.14 -2.29
C GLY A 46 -0.69 1.10 -3.63
N SER A 47 0.62 1.29 -3.59
CA SER A 47 1.49 1.26 -4.78
C SER A 47 1.35 -0.02 -5.60
N ALA A 48 1.10 -1.15 -4.93
CA ALA A 48 0.97 -2.46 -5.57
C ALA A 48 -0.16 -2.52 -6.61
N ALA A 49 -1.28 -1.79 -6.41
CA ALA A 49 -2.35 -1.67 -7.38
C ALA A 49 -1.95 -0.78 -8.57
N GLN A 50 -1.10 0.23 -8.33
CA GLN A 50 -0.61 1.17 -9.33
C GLN A 50 0.53 0.59 -10.19
N ALA A 51 1.17 -0.50 -9.77
CA ALA A 51 2.29 -1.14 -10.45
C ALA A 51 1.98 -1.59 -11.89
N ASN A 52 0.71 -1.85 -12.20
CA ASN A 52 0.27 -2.18 -13.56
C ASN A 52 0.19 -0.97 -14.51
N PHE A 53 0.30 0.25 -13.99
CA PHE A 53 0.23 1.52 -14.72
C PHE A 53 1.56 2.26 -14.67
N VAL A 54 2.25 2.18 -13.54
CA VAL A 54 3.56 2.78 -13.30
C VAL A 54 4.52 1.69 -12.87
N ASN A 55 5.26 1.14 -13.83
CA ASN A 55 6.08 -0.05 -13.60
C ASN A 55 7.07 0.14 -12.43
N SER A 56 7.64 1.32 -12.27
CA SER A 56 8.59 1.61 -11.19
C SER A 56 7.97 1.58 -9.78
N ALA A 57 6.64 1.62 -9.64
CA ALA A 57 5.97 1.48 -8.34
C ALA A 57 6.19 0.10 -7.69
N ILE A 58 6.63 -0.91 -8.48
CA ILE A 58 7.00 -2.24 -7.97
C ILE A 58 8.19 -2.23 -7.02
N VAL A 59 8.93 -1.14 -6.92
CA VAL A 59 10.06 -1.02 -5.98
C VAL A 59 9.65 -1.28 -4.52
N PHE A 60 8.38 -1.01 -4.19
CA PHE A 60 7.81 -1.29 -2.86
C PHE A 60 7.42 -2.77 -2.66
N ASP A 61 7.41 -3.58 -3.72
CA ASP A 61 7.00 -4.99 -3.69
C ASP A 61 8.17 -5.94 -3.38
N GLY A 62 9.37 -5.40 -3.16
CA GLY A 62 10.52 -6.15 -2.68
C GLY A 62 10.30 -6.60 -1.23
N PRO A 63 10.23 -7.93 -0.96
CA PRO A 63 9.89 -8.43 0.36
C PRO A 63 10.95 -8.10 1.41
N PHE A 64 10.49 -7.81 2.64
CA PHE A 64 11.35 -7.55 3.80
C PHE A 64 12.38 -6.42 3.58
N ALA A 65 12.03 -5.42 2.76
CA ALA A 65 12.89 -4.25 2.51
C ALA A 65 13.20 -3.47 3.78
N PHE A 66 12.23 -3.35 4.66
CA PHE A 66 12.30 -2.53 5.86
C PHE A 66 12.26 -3.38 7.12
N GLN A 67 13.05 -2.98 8.11
CA GLN A 67 13.06 -3.61 9.45
C GLN A 67 12.21 -2.83 10.46
N THR A 68 12.04 -1.53 10.25
CA THR A 68 11.29 -0.64 11.14
C THR A 68 10.46 0.37 10.36
N GLU A 69 9.41 0.90 10.98
CA GLU A 69 8.61 2.00 10.42
C GLU A 69 9.45 3.28 10.26
N GLU A 70 10.36 3.55 11.19
CA GLU A 70 11.26 4.70 11.10
C GLU A 70 12.14 4.64 9.85
N GLN A 71 12.66 3.46 9.53
CA GLN A 71 13.42 3.24 8.30
C GLN A 71 12.57 3.52 7.07
N MET A 72 11.33 3.04 7.05
CA MET A 72 10.37 3.27 5.97
C MET A 72 10.06 4.77 5.81
N GLU A 73 9.82 5.47 6.91
CA GLU A 73 9.56 6.91 6.90
C GLU A 73 10.73 7.71 6.31
N LYS A 74 11.97 7.36 6.68
CA LYS A 74 13.18 8.01 6.12
C LYS A 74 13.29 7.82 4.61
N VAL A 75 13.06 6.59 4.12
CA VAL A 75 13.09 6.29 2.67
C VAL A 75 11.98 7.02 1.93
N PHE A 76 10.77 7.08 2.50
CA PHE A 76 9.63 7.76 1.87
C PHE A 76 9.73 9.30 1.93
N ALA A 77 10.68 9.82 2.70
CA ALA A 77 11.02 11.24 2.74
C ALA A 77 12.29 11.58 1.94
N ASP A 78 12.96 10.59 1.36
CA ASP A 78 14.18 10.83 0.57
C ASP A 78 13.83 11.51 -0.76
N GLN A 79 14.39 12.70 -0.95
CA GLN A 79 14.02 13.56 -2.09
C GLN A 79 14.48 12.97 -3.43
N GLU A 80 15.67 12.35 -3.49
CA GLU A 80 16.19 11.74 -4.72
C GLU A 80 15.30 10.59 -5.16
N PHE A 81 14.86 9.76 -4.22
CA PHE A 81 13.93 8.66 -4.48
C PHE A 81 12.55 9.18 -4.92
N ILE A 82 12.00 10.18 -4.22
CA ILE A 82 10.70 10.77 -4.55
C ILE A 82 10.72 11.42 -5.94
N ASP A 83 11.77 12.16 -6.28
CA ASP A 83 11.90 12.80 -7.60
C ASP A 83 12.00 11.76 -8.72
N ALA A 84 12.80 10.70 -8.51
CA ALA A 84 12.93 9.61 -9.47
C ALA A 84 11.60 8.88 -9.70
N LEU A 85 10.86 8.59 -8.63
CA LEU A 85 9.57 7.91 -8.70
C LEU A 85 8.51 8.81 -9.36
N SER A 86 8.41 10.07 -8.93
CA SER A 86 7.46 11.05 -9.48
C SER A 86 7.62 11.22 -11.00
N ALA A 87 8.85 11.22 -11.49
CA ALA A 87 9.12 11.30 -12.92
C ALA A 87 8.54 10.11 -13.72
N GLU A 88 8.47 8.92 -13.12
CA GLU A 88 7.84 7.75 -13.76
C GLU A 88 6.31 7.85 -13.74
N TYR A 89 5.73 8.37 -12.64
CA TYR A 89 4.30 8.68 -12.58
C TYR A 89 3.89 9.70 -13.64
N ASP A 90 4.69 10.76 -13.79
CA ASP A 90 4.45 11.79 -14.82
C ASP A 90 4.44 11.21 -16.25
N LYS A 91 5.37 10.30 -16.57
CA LYS A 91 5.39 9.60 -17.86
C LYS A 91 4.15 8.75 -18.11
N ALA A 92 3.56 8.23 -17.05
CA ALA A 92 2.35 7.41 -17.12
C ALA A 92 1.05 8.24 -17.14
N GLY A 93 1.13 9.57 -17.10
CA GLY A 93 -0.03 10.47 -17.12
C GLY A 93 -0.62 10.80 -15.76
N PHE A 94 0.12 10.52 -14.69
CA PHE A 94 -0.23 10.84 -13.31
C PHE A 94 0.70 11.92 -12.76
N HIS A 95 0.17 12.83 -11.96
CA HIS A 95 0.95 13.65 -11.08
C HIS A 95 0.96 13.02 -9.69
N MET A 96 2.14 12.63 -9.19
CA MET A 96 2.29 12.06 -7.85
C MET A 96 2.22 13.18 -6.82
N MET A 97 1.16 13.17 -6.01
CA MET A 97 0.87 14.19 -5.01
C MET A 97 1.56 13.92 -3.67
N GLY A 98 1.90 12.65 -3.39
CA GLY A 98 2.56 12.27 -2.15
C GLY A 98 2.57 10.78 -1.89
N LEU A 99 3.35 10.40 -0.89
CA LEU A 99 3.55 9.02 -0.44
C LEU A 99 3.42 8.98 1.08
N SER A 100 2.47 8.15 1.59
CA SER A 100 2.27 7.95 3.02
C SER A 100 2.82 6.58 3.44
N SER A 101 3.52 6.53 4.58
CA SER A 101 3.89 5.30 5.27
C SER A 101 2.85 4.97 6.33
N LEU A 102 2.27 3.76 6.27
CA LEU A 102 1.23 3.29 7.19
C LEU A 102 1.61 1.94 7.83
N GLY A 103 2.89 1.77 8.14
CA GLY A 103 3.42 0.56 8.76
C GLY A 103 3.54 -0.61 7.78
N PHE A 104 3.30 -1.81 8.27
CA PHE A 104 3.51 -3.05 7.53
C PHE A 104 2.21 -3.77 7.20
N ARG A 105 2.28 -4.61 6.19
CA ARG A 105 1.23 -5.57 5.88
C ARG A 105 1.42 -6.81 6.75
N VAL A 106 0.32 -7.31 7.28
CA VAL A 106 0.25 -8.52 8.09
C VAL A 106 -0.54 -9.59 7.33
N THR A 107 -0.37 -10.84 7.71
CA THR A 107 -1.17 -11.95 7.16
C THR A 107 -2.31 -12.27 8.10
N THR A 108 -3.50 -12.59 7.57
CA THR A 108 -4.57 -13.19 8.39
C THR A 108 -4.94 -14.57 7.86
N ALA A 109 -5.26 -15.49 8.76
CA ALA A 109 -5.60 -16.86 8.41
C ALA A 109 -6.48 -17.53 9.48
N ASN A 110 -7.02 -18.71 9.16
CA ASN A 110 -7.75 -19.56 10.12
C ASN A 110 -6.88 -20.65 10.75
N LYS A 111 -5.57 -20.59 10.56
CA LYS A 111 -4.55 -21.43 11.20
C LYS A 111 -3.36 -20.58 11.62
N GLU A 112 -2.59 -21.05 12.60
CA GLU A 112 -1.34 -20.43 12.99
C GLU A 112 -0.31 -20.52 11.86
N ILE A 113 0.49 -19.48 11.70
CA ILE A 113 1.62 -19.40 10.75
C ILE A 113 2.81 -18.87 11.55
N ARG A 114 3.85 -19.71 11.72
CA ARG A 114 5.09 -19.34 12.41
C ARG A 114 6.33 -19.61 11.58
N VAL A 115 6.22 -20.50 10.60
CA VAL A 115 7.30 -20.86 9.68
C VAL A 115 6.77 -20.91 8.25
N PRO A 116 7.63 -20.79 7.22
CA PRO A 116 7.22 -20.89 5.81
C PRO A 116 6.45 -22.16 5.47
N GLU A 117 6.74 -23.27 6.16
CA GLU A 117 6.05 -24.55 5.97
C GLU A 117 4.55 -24.47 6.27
N ASP A 118 4.16 -23.60 7.19
CA ASP A 118 2.76 -23.42 7.56
C ASP A 118 1.92 -22.79 6.44
N VAL A 119 2.58 -22.13 5.48
CA VAL A 119 1.91 -21.46 4.35
C VAL A 119 1.70 -22.39 3.17
N LYS A 120 2.38 -23.56 3.14
CA LYS A 120 2.30 -24.50 2.00
C LYS A 120 0.88 -24.94 1.70
N GLY A 121 0.47 -24.74 0.44
CA GLY A 121 -0.85 -25.11 -0.05
C GLY A 121 -2.00 -24.19 0.37
N LEU A 122 -1.73 -23.17 1.21
CA LEU A 122 -2.73 -22.20 1.66
C LEU A 122 -3.21 -21.34 0.49
N THR A 123 -4.51 -21.26 0.28
CA THR A 123 -5.09 -20.35 -0.71
C THR A 123 -5.16 -18.96 -0.12
N ILE A 124 -4.25 -18.09 -0.56
CA ILE A 124 -4.15 -16.71 -0.05
C ILE A 124 -4.56 -15.70 -1.11
N ARG A 125 -5.43 -14.76 -0.74
CA ARG A 125 -5.73 -13.63 -1.61
C ARG A 125 -4.58 -12.65 -1.64
N THR A 126 -4.23 -12.21 -2.83
CA THR A 126 -3.32 -11.07 -3.06
C THR A 126 -4.02 -9.98 -3.86
N MET A 127 -3.43 -8.79 -3.90
CA MET A 127 -3.76 -7.80 -4.91
C MET A 127 -3.40 -8.34 -6.31
N GLU A 128 -3.92 -7.73 -7.37
CA GLU A 128 -3.59 -8.03 -8.77
C GLU A 128 -2.17 -7.55 -9.12
N ASN A 129 -1.18 -8.14 -8.43
CA ASN A 129 0.23 -7.78 -8.50
C ASN A 129 1.07 -9.05 -8.60
N LYS A 130 1.88 -9.17 -9.67
CA LYS A 130 2.67 -10.39 -9.93
C LYS A 130 3.76 -10.64 -8.88
N TYR A 131 4.31 -9.59 -8.23
CA TYR A 131 5.36 -9.72 -7.23
C TYR A 131 4.80 -10.20 -5.90
N HIS A 132 3.61 -9.72 -5.50
CA HIS A 132 2.87 -10.28 -4.37
C HIS A 132 2.54 -11.77 -4.61
N MET A 133 2.12 -12.11 -5.83
CA MET A 133 1.88 -13.51 -6.18
C MET A 133 3.18 -14.32 -6.14
N SER A 134 4.30 -13.78 -6.64
CA SER A 134 5.61 -14.45 -6.61
C SER A 134 6.08 -14.68 -5.18
N LEU A 135 5.93 -13.69 -4.29
CA LEU A 135 6.25 -13.80 -2.87
C LEU A 135 5.56 -15.00 -2.23
N TRP A 136 4.23 -15.05 -2.30
CA TRP A 136 3.45 -16.13 -1.68
C TRP A 136 3.68 -17.48 -2.35
N LYS A 137 3.91 -17.49 -3.65
CA LYS A 137 4.26 -18.72 -4.39
C LYS A 137 5.60 -19.28 -3.96
N ASN A 138 6.60 -18.44 -3.71
CA ASN A 138 7.90 -18.85 -3.19
C ASN A 138 7.81 -19.46 -1.78
N LEU A 139 6.83 -19.05 -0.99
CA LEU A 139 6.49 -19.66 0.30
C LEU A 139 5.69 -20.97 0.16
N GLY A 140 5.32 -21.35 -1.08
CA GLY A 140 4.53 -22.57 -1.35
C GLY A 140 3.03 -22.43 -1.19
N ALA A 141 2.50 -21.21 -1.04
CA ALA A 141 1.07 -20.92 -1.05
C ALA A 141 0.50 -20.92 -2.47
N ASN A 142 -0.83 -20.89 -2.55
CA ASN A 142 -1.61 -20.69 -3.78
C ASN A 142 -2.17 -19.27 -3.83
N PRO A 143 -1.42 -18.27 -4.32
CA PRO A 143 -1.90 -16.91 -4.39
C PRO A 143 -3.02 -16.76 -5.42
N THR A 144 -4.10 -16.11 -5.01
CA THR A 144 -5.30 -15.86 -5.82
C THR A 144 -5.53 -14.35 -5.91
N PRO A 145 -5.27 -13.71 -7.05
CA PRO A 145 -5.52 -12.28 -7.20
C PRO A 145 -7.02 -12.00 -7.27
N LEU A 146 -7.48 -11.08 -6.42
CA LEU A 146 -8.88 -10.61 -6.38
C LEU A 146 -8.93 -9.12 -6.07
N ALA A 147 -9.92 -8.42 -6.62
CA ALA A 147 -10.19 -7.04 -6.28
C ALA A 147 -10.49 -6.89 -4.77
N PHE A 148 -10.11 -5.73 -4.20
CA PHE A 148 -10.22 -5.51 -2.76
C PHE A 148 -11.67 -5.56 -2.26
N ASN A 149 -12.62 -5.03 -3.02
CA ASN A 149 -14.04 -5.03 -2.71
C ASN A 149 -14.70 -6.42 -2.74
N GLU A 150 -14.03 -7.43 -3.30
CA GLU A 150 -14.50 -8.82 -3.33
C GLU A 150 -13.98 -9.66 -2.15
N LEU A 151 -12.95 -9.16 -1.44
CA LEU A 151 -12.18 -9.93 -0.47
C LEU A 151 -13.02 -10.44 0.71
N TYR A 152 -13.86 -9.59 1.33
CA TYR A 152 -14.69 -10.04 2.47
C TYR A 152 -15.57 -11.22 2.09
N THR A 153 -16.23 -11.14 0.93
CA THR A 153 -17.09 -12.23 0.42
C THR A 153 -16.29 -13.49 0.11
N ALA A 154 -15.10 -13.35 -0.47
CA ALA A 154 -14.22 -14.48 -0.77
C ALA A 154 -13.75 -15.20 0.50
N LEU A 155 -13.40 -14.48 1.56
CA LEU A 155 -13.09 -15.05 2.88
C LEU A 155 -14.31 -15.73 3.51
N GLN A 156 -15.47 -15.07 3.49
CA GLN A 156 -16.72 -15.62 4.04
C GLN A 156 -17.15 -16.91 3.36
N GLN A 157 -16.97 -17.00 2.05
CA GLN A 157 -17.32 -18.20 1.26
C GLN A 157 -16.22 -19.27 1.29
N GLY A 158 -15.05 -18.98 1.87
CA GLY A 158 -13.91 -19.91 1.86
C GLY A 158 -13.28 -20.09 0.47
N THR A 159 -13.53 -19.19 -0.47
CA THR A 159 -12.84 -19.17 -1.77
C THR A 159 -11.35 -18.92 -1.59
N VAL A 160 -10.99 -18.11 -0.60
CA VAL A 160 -9.64 -17.94 -0.09
C VAL A 160 -9.63 -18.18 1.42
N GLU A 161 -8.54 -18.74 1.93
CA GLU A 161 -8.37 -19.14 3.33
C GLU A 161 -7.64 -18.09 4.15
N ALA A 162 -6.87 -17.25 3.46
CA ALA A 162 -6.00 -16.23 4.03
C ALA A 162 -5.98 -14.97 3.15
N GLN A 163 -5.50 -13.88 3.72
CA GLN A 163 -5.23 -12.62 3.02
C GLN A 163 -4.08 -11.87 3.70
N GLU A 164 -3.60 -10.80 3.09
CA GLU A 164 -2.60 -9.91 3.63
C GLU A 164 -3.01 -8.44 3.39
N ASN A 165 -2.99 -7.64 4.43
CA ASN A 165 -3.33 -6.22 4.47
C ASN A 165 -2.77 -5.61 5.76
N PRO A 166 -2.70 -4.28 5.90
CA PRO A 166 -2.40 -3.68 7.19
C PRO A 166 -3.54 -3.92 8.18
N LEU A 167 -3.22 -3.91 9.47
CA LEU A 167 -4.18 -4.18 10.54
C LEU A 167 -5.38 -3.23 10.53
N GLU A 168 -5.16 -1.98 10.12
CA GLU A 168 -6.24 -0.99 9.94
C GLU A 168 -7.32 -1.49 8.98
N LEU A 169 -6.93 -2.03 7.82
CA LEU A 169 -7.87 -2.57 6.84
C LEU A 169 -8.49 -3.89 7.32
N VAL A 170 -7.76 -4.72 8.05
CA VAL A 170 -8.31 -5.92 8.69
C VAL A 170 -9.46 -5.56 9.60
N TYR A 171 -9.34 -4.48 10.38
CA TYR A 171 -10.40 -3.98 11.25
C TYR A 171 -11.50 -3.26 10.48
N ALA A 172 -11.17 -2.28 9.65
CA ALA A 172 -12.14 -1.43 8.96
C ALA A 172 -13.06 -2.22 8.01
N GLN A 173 -12.53 -3.24 7.36
CA GLN A 173 -13.27 -4.13 6.44
C GLN A 173 -13.83 -5.38 7.13
N LYS A 174 -13.66 -5.48 8.45
CA LYS A 174 -14.15 -6.57 9.28
C LYS A 174 -13.63 -7.95 8.87
N PHE A 175 -12.44 -8.04 8.28
CA PHE A 175 -11.84 -9.32 7.92
C PHE A 175 -11.63 -10.19 9.15
N TYR A 176 -11.46 -9.59 10.33
CA TYR A 176 -11.39 -10.28 11.61
C TYR A 176 -12.64 -11.14 11.94
N GLU A 177 -13.81 -10.87 11.33
CA GLU A 177 -14.99 -11.72 11.50
C GLU A 177 -14.84 -13.09 10.81
N GLN A 178 -13.94 -13.18 9.82
CA GLN A 178 -13.71 -14.37 9.00
C GLN A 178 -12.35 -15.03 9.26
N GLN A 179 -11.51 -14.43 10.09
CA GLN A 179 -10.13 -14.85 10.33
C GLN A 179 -9.85 -14.98 11.83
N LYS A 180 -9.17 -16.06 12.25
CA LYS A 180 -8.86 -16.35 13.65
C LYS A 180 -7.55 -15.75 14.12
N TYR A 181 -6.59 -15.60 13.20
CA TYR A 181 -5.24 -15.15 13.49
C TYR A 181 -4.88 -13.95 12.64
N VAL A 182 -4.20 -13.00 13.27
CA VAL A 182 -3.38 -11.98 12.63
C VAL A 182 -1.94 -12.35 12.89
N ILE A 183 -1.15 -12.53 11.85
CA ILE A 183 0.26 -12.89 11.94
C ILE A 183 1.07 -11.68 11.46
N GLU A 184 1.91 -11.14 12.33
CA GLU A 184 2.77 -9.99 12.09
C GLU A 184 3.96 -10.37 11.19
N THR A 185 3.64 -10.77 9.95
CA THR A 185 4.65 -11.18 8.96
C THR A 185 5.50 -10.03 8.46
N ARG A 186 5.04 -8.78 8.53
CA ARG A 186 5.77 -7.55 8.13
C ARG A 186 6.52 -7.68 6.81
N HIS A 187 5.97 -8.48 5.90
CA HIS A 187 6.63 -8.91 4.66
C HIS A 187 6.76 -7.82 3.61
N LEU A 188 5.88 -6.81 3.64
CA LEU A 188 5.85 -5.67 2.74
C LEU A 188 5.46 -4.39 3.48
N PRO A 189 5.91 -3.21 3.00
CA PRO A 189 5.43 -1.94 3.52
C PRO A 189 3.95 -1.74 3.18
N GLN A 190 3.21 -1.09 4.07
CA GLN A 190 1.94 -0.48 3.70
C GLN A 190 2.20 0.98 3.35
N ASN A 191 1.92 1.33 2.13
CA ASN A 191 2.00 2.70 1.65
C ASN A 191 0.70 3.12 0.96
N LEU A 192 0.49 4.42 0.86
CA LEU A 192 -0.50 5.01 -0.05
C LEU A 192 0.21 5.99 -0.96
N VAL A 193 0.04 5.83 -2.26
CA VAL A 193 0.46 6.82 -3.25
C VAL A 193 -0.74 7.63 -3.68
N TRP A 194 -0.63 8.94 -3.53
CA TRP A 194 -1.64 9.91 -3.91
C TRP A 194 -1.37 10.37 -5.32
N ILE A 195 -2.31 10.15 -6.23
CA ILE A 195 -2.17 10.48 -7.65
C ILE A 195 -3.30 11.38 -8.14
N MET A 196 -2.96 12.31 -9.01
CA MET A 196 -3.90 13.17 -9.73
C MET A 196 -3.72 13.01 -11.23
N ASN A 197 -4.79 13.20 -12.01
CA ASN A 197 -4.65 13.28 -13.46
C ASN A 197 -3.67 14.39 -13.83
N LYS A 198 -2.61 14.04 -14.57
CA LYS A 198 -1.54 14.99 -14.88
C LYS A 198 -2.02 16.17 -15.72
N ASN A 199 -2.87 15.93 -16.71
CA ASN A 199 -3.38 17.02 -17.56
C ASN A 199 -4.23 18.00 -16.76
N TYR A 200 -5.02 17.50 -15.79
CA TYR A 200 -5.78 18.37 -14.90
C TYR A 200 -4.84 19.21 -14.03
N TYR A 201 -3.84 18.58 -13.37
CA TYR A 201 -2.86 19.30 -12.56
C TYR A 201 -2.11 20.35 -13.37
N ASP A 202 -1.62 20.01 -14.57
CA ASP A 202 -0.89 20.92 -15.44
C ASP A 202 -1.74 22.11 -15.88
N SER A 203 -3.06 21.94 -16.01
CA SER A 203 -4.01 22.99 -16.40
C SER A 203 -4.31 24.00 -15.30
N LEU A 204 -3.98 23.68 -14.05
CA LEU A 204 -4.21 24.60 -12.92
C LEU A 204 -3.28 25.81 -13.01
N PRO A 205 -3.76 27.01 -12.69
CA PRO A 205 -2.91 28.18 -12.42
C PRO A 205 -1.93 27.91 -11.27
N ASP A 206 -0.79 28.57 -11.27
CA ASP A 206 0.29 28.32 -10.28
C ASP A 206 -0.17 28.55 -8.82
N ASP A 207 -1.05 29.52 -8.59
CA ASP A 207 -1.64 29.77 -7.27
C ASP A 207 -2.49 28.58 -6.79
N LEU A 208 -3.24 27.95 -7.68
CA LEU A 208 -4.06 26.77 -7.36
C LEU A 208 -3.22 25.49 -7.27
N LYS A 209 -2.14 25.36 -8.07
CA LYS A 209 -1.18 24.25 -7.89
C LYS A 209 -0.60 24.27 -6.48
N ALA A 210 -0.12 25.45 -6.02
CA ALA A 210 0.42 25.57 -4.68
C ALA A 210 -0.57 25.18 -3.57
N VAL A 211 -1.86 25.51 -3.75
CA VAL A 211 -2.93 25.12 -2.81
C VAL A 211 -3.15 23.61 -2.83
N VAL A 212 -3.16 23.01 -4.01
CA VAL A 212 -3.34 21.56 -4.18
C VAL A 212 -2.16 20.78 -3.59
N ASP A 213 -0.93 21.21 -3.84
CA ASP A 213 0.29 20.59 -3.31
C ASP A 213 0.34 20.64 -1.77
N GLU A 214 0.05 21.80 -1.19
CA GLU A 214 0.00 21.91 0.27
C GLU A 214 -1.16 21.11 0.89
N GLY A 215 -2.30 21.05 0.20
CA GLY A 215 -3.42 20.18 0.58
C GLY A 215 -3.04 18.70 0.58
N ALA A 216 -2.31 18.25 -0.43
CA ALA A 216 -1.80 16.88 -0.52
C ALA A 216 -0.82 16.56 0.61
N LYS A 217 0.11 17.48 0.91
CA LYS A 217 1.04 17.35 2.04
C LYS A 217 0.28 17.15 3.35
N LYS A 218 -0.74 17.98 3.60
CA LYS A 218 -1.60 17.83 4.81
C LYS A 218 -2.35 16.50 4.84
N ALA A 219 -2.77 15.98 3.70
CA ALA A 219 -3.43 14.68 3.62
C ALA A 219 -2.45 13.54 3.95
N VAL A 220 -1.22 13.60 3.43
CA VAL A 220 -0.14 12.64 3.75
C VAL A 220 0.18 12.69 5.24
N GLU A 221 0.45 13.87 5.80
CA GLU A 221 0.73 14.06 7.23
C GLU A 221 -0.42 13.55 8.09
N GLY A 222 -1.67 13.88 7.73
CA GLY A 222 -2.86 13.45 8.45
C GLY A 222 -3.08 11.94 8.41
N SER A 223 -2.75 11.26 7.30
CA SER A 223 -2.86 9.81 7.21
C SER A 223 -1.84 9.09 8.08
N VAL A 224 -0.61 9.58 8.13
CA VAL A 224 0.47 9.05 8.98
C VAL A 224 0.16 9.28 10.46
N SER A 225 -0.29 10.48 10.83
CA SER A 225 -0.68 10.78 12.22
C SER A 225 -1.83 9.90 12.68
N TYR A 226 -2.86 9.76 11.84
CA TYR A 226 -4.00 8.88 12.15
C TYR A 226 -3.56 7.45 12.37
N TYR A 227 -2.70 6.91 11.52
CA TYR A 227 -2.13 5.57 11.68
C TYR A 227 -1.41 5.43 13.03
N LYS A 228 -0.46 6.33 13.34
CA LYS A 228 0.33 6.28 14.58
C LYS A 228 -0.52 6.39 15.85
N GLU A 229 -1.57 7.22 15.81
CA GLU A 229 -2.45 7.44 16.96
C GLU A 229 -3.39 6.26 17.22
N ASN A 230 -3.77 5.51 16.18
CA ASN A 230 -4.82 4.50 16.29
C ASN A 230 -4.32 3.06 16.25
N ASN A 231 -3.09 2.78 15.81
CA ASN A 231 -2.63 1.40 15.59
C ASN A 231 -2.70 0.51 16.85
N ALA A 232 -2.23 1.00 18.00
CA ALA A 232 -2.29 0.24 19.26
C ALA A 232 -3.73 -0.03 19.74
N GLU A 233 -4.68 0.87 19.46
CA GLU A 233 -6.10 0.65 19.76
C GLU A 233 -6.73 -0.38 18.81
N LEU A 234 -6.27 -0.46 17.57
CA LEU A 234 -6.72 -1.46 16.60
C LEU A 234 -6.34 -2.87 17.01
N GLU A 235 -5.11 -3.10 17.48
CA GLU A 235 -4.68 -4.39 18.02
C GLU A 235 -5.60 -4.85 19.16
N LYS A 236 -5.90 -3.95 20.08
CA LYS A 236 -6.83 -4.23 21.19
C LYS A 236 -8.23 -4.59 20.67
N LYS A 237 -8.78 -3.81 19.74
CA LYS A 237 -10.11 -4.06 19.19
C LYS A 237 -10.21 -5.40 18.46
N VAL A 238 -9.18 -5.75 17.68
CA VAL A 238 -9.11 -7.02 16.97
C VAL A 238 -9.02 -8.19 17.96
N THR A 239 -8.21 -8.05 19.01
CA THR A 239 -8.11 -9.05 20.08
C THR A 239 -9.40 -9.20 20.88
N GLU A 240 -10.07 -8.10 21.23
CA GLU A 240 -11.38 -8.11 21.90
C GLU A 240 -12.47 -8.76 21.03
N ALA A 241 -12.33 -8.72 19.71
CA ALA A 241 -13.20 -9.45 18.79
C ALA A 241 -12.90 -10.96 18.71
N GLY A 242 -11.90 -11.45 19.42
CA GLY A 242 -11.59 -12.88 19.54
C GLY A 242 -10.51 -13.37 18.56
N VAL A 243 -9.80 -12.46 17.88
CA VAL A 243 -8.68 -12.81 17.00
C VAL A 243 -7.38 -12.84 17.80
N GLU A 244 -6.58 -13.86 17.59
CA GLU A 244 -5.25 -13.99 18.18
C GLU A 244 -4.20 -13.30 17.30
N ILE A 245 -3.39 -12.42 17.89
CA ILE A 245 -2.27 -11.77 17.21
C ILE A 245 -1.00 -12.59 17.52
N ILE A 246 -0.31 -13.01 16.46
CA ILE A 246 0.97 -13.71 16.51
C ILE A 246 2.06 -12.74 16.05
N ASP A 247 2.83 -12.25 16.99
CA ASP A 247 4.01 -11.42 16.72
C ASP A 247 5.22 -12.34 16.49
N LEU A 248 5.77 -12.28 15.26
CA LEU A 248 6.93 -13.08 14.90
C LEU A 248 8.22 -12.31 15.20
N THR A 249 9.14 -12.98 15.90
CA THR A 249 10.46 -12.42 16.18
C THR A 249 11.28 -12.27 14.89
N PRO A 250 12.35 -11.45 14.89
CA PRO A 250 13.25 -11.36 13.74
C PRO A 250 13.82 -12.70 13.28
N GLU A 251 14.09 -13.62 14.24
CA GLU A 251 14.57 -14.97 13.95
C GLU A 251 13.51 -15.84 13.28
N GLU A 252 12.23 -15.68 13.65
CA GLU A 252 11.10 -16.36 13.01
C GLU A 252 10.79 -15.78 11.62
N LEU A 253 11.03 -14.47 11.39
CA LEU A 253 10.84 -13.81 10.09
C LEU A 253 11.96 -14.14 9.09
N ALA A 254 13.19 -14.41 9.56
CA ALA A 254 14.34 -14.65 8.69
C ALA A 254 14.13 -15.76 7.65
N PRO A 255 13.54 -16.93 7.96
CA PRO A 255 13.25 -17.97 6.96
C PRO A 255 12.24 -17.51 5.88
N PHE A 256 11.29 -16.64 6.20
CA PHE A 256 10.35 -16.08 5.20
C PHE A 256 11.08 -15.13 4.26
N ALA A 257 11.98 -14.29 4.79
CA ALA A 257 12.79 -13.38 3.99
C ALA A 257 13.72 -14.17 3.05
N GLU A 258 14.38 -15.23 3.53
CA GLU A 258 15.25 -16.09 2.72
C GLU A 258 14.48 -16.77 1.59
N ALA A 259 13.31 -17.36 1.90
CA ALA A 259 12.49 -18.06 0.90
C ALA A 259 11.95 -17.14 -0.20
N THR A 260 11.80 -15.83 0.07
CA THR A 260 11.25 -14.85 -0.86
C THR A 260 12.31 -13.96 -1.52
N ALA A 261 13.59 -14.13 -1.19
CA ALA A 261 14.68 -13.25 -1.65
C ALA A 261 14.76 -13.11 -3.18
N SER A 262 14.40 -14.16 -3.95
CA SER A 262 14.42 -14.11 -5.41
C SER A 262 13.41 -13.13 -6.03
N VAL A 263 12.41 -12.68 -5.28
CA VAL A 263 11.47 -11.64 -5.74
C VAL A 263 12.20 -10.31 -5.98
N TRP A 264 13.28 -10.05 -5.24
CA TRP A 264 14.13 -8.88 -5.47
C TRP A 264 14.82 -8.88 -6.83
N ASP A 265 15.15 -10.05 -7.38
CA ASP A 265 15.72 -10.14 -8.73
C ASP A 265 14.68 -9.75 -9.78
N GLU A 266 13.41 -10.15 -9.57
CA GLU A 266 12.29 -9.75 -10.42
C GLU A 266 12.02 -8.23 -10.33
N VAL A 267 11.96 -7.69 -9.12
CA VAL A 267 11.78 -6.24 -8.89
C VAL A 267 12.90 -5.44 -9.54
N LYS A 268 14.17 -5.85 -9.33
CA LYS A 268 15.33 -5.18 -9.92
C LYS A 268 15.32 -5.19 -11.45
N ALA A 269 14.92 -6.32 -12.04
CA ALA A 269 14.85 -6.45 -13.50
C ALA A 269 13.80 -5.55 -14.13
N ASP A 270 12.68 -5.33 -13.45
CA ASP A 270 11.49 -4.71 -14.01
C ASP A 270 11.28 -3.25 -13.56
N CYS A 271 11.79 -2.85 -12.38
CA CYS A 271 11.54 -1.52 -11.79
C CYS A 271 12.07 -0.34 -12.60
N GLY A 272 13.15 -0.56 -13.37
CA GLY A 272 13.94 0.53 -13.97
C GLY A 272 15.09 1.00 -13.07
N GLU A 273 16.26 1.13 -13.68
CA GLU A 273 17.55 1.34 -12.97
C GLU A 273 17.53 2.61 -12.09
N THR A 274 16.94 3.70 -12.59
CA THR A 274 16.95 4.99 -11.88
C THR A 274 16.21 4.92 -10.55
N VAL A 275 14.96 4.45 -10.56
CA VAL A 275 14.13 4.36 -9.35
C VAL A 275 14.67 3.30 -8.40
N TYR A 276 15.09 2.14 -8.95
CA TYR A 276 15.68 1.07 -8.13
C TYR A 276 16.93 1.55 -7.40
N THR A 277 17.84 2.26 -8.09
CA THR A 277 19.09 2.76 -7.50
C THR A 277 18.81 3.82 -6.44
N ALA A 278 17.92 4.78 -6.71
CA ALA A 278 17.53 5.81 -5.75
C ALA A 278 16.91 5.19 -4.49
N PHE A 279 16.01 4.22 -4.65
CA PHE A 279 15.41 3.49 -3.54
C PHE A 279 16.45 2.75 -2.69
N MET A 280 17.37 2.02 -3.32
CA MET A 280 18.41 1.27 -2.61
C MET A 280 19.40 2.18 -1.88
N ASN A 281 19.71 3.35 -2.45
CA ASN A 281 20.53 4.36 -1.79
C ASN A 281 19.82 4.93 -0.55
N ALA A 282 18.56 5.31 -0.69
CA ALA A 282 17.74 5.79 0.42
C ALA A 282 17.61 4.72 1.53
N LEU A 283 17.40 3.46 1.15
CA LEU A 283 17.32 2.33 2.08
C LEU A 283 18.65 2.14 2.84
N GLU A 284 19.78 2.22 2.17
CA GLU A 284 21.09 2.12 2.84
C GLU A 284 21.36 3.31 3.77
N ALA A 285 20.99 4.52 3.35
CA ALA A 285 21.16 5.73 4.16
C ALA A 285 20.21 5.77 5.38
N SER A 286 19.13 4.98 5.38
CA SER A 286 18.14 4.92 6.46
C SER A 286 18.52 3.98 7.61
N LYS A 287 19.54 3.13 7.42
CA LYS A 287 20.07 2.21 8.44
C LYS A 287 20.81 2.96 9.53
#